data_429b3a34b1261a3b5a034fae2e90e7c4
#
_entry.id   429b3a34b1261a3b5a034fae2e90e7c4
#
_cell.length_a   1.000
_cell.length_b   1.000
_cell.length_c   1.000
_cell.angle_alpha   90.00
_cell.angle_beta   90.00
_cell.angle_gamma   90.00
#
_symmetry.space_group_name_H-M   'P 1'
#
loop_
_entity.id
_entity.type
_entity.pdbx_description
1 polymer ?
#
loop_
_entity_poly.entity_id
_entity_poly.type
_entity_poly.pdbx_seq_one_letter_code
_entity_poly.pdbx_strand_id
1 'polypeptide(L)'
;MGDIQSKLVSGLQLWQWRHQAIKTADATDVPPAEVDWLLGEVAGLDRLALRLESFKDWPEIELQLPLEDLEQLWQRRLHERLPVQYIVGVTPWRHFKIAVSSAVLIPRPETESLIDLALAATASSQTTPPLQQGHWADLGTGSGAIALGLAKIFPQAIIHAVDYSSEALAIASLNANNLQLTDRIRFVQGSWWEPLASLKGQFSGMVSNPPYIPTSTLPTLQPEVFHHEPHLALDGGADGLDCIRHLIEISPTYLRPGGVWLIEMMAGQADIVQELLQNQGCYYNIQIHPDLAGIERFALAYKS
;
A
#
# COMPACT_ATOMS: atom_id res chain seq x y z
N MET A 1 29.29 -25.72 -11.06
CA MET A 1 29.10 -25.76 -9.62
C MET A 1 29.24 -24.31 -9.18
N GLY A 2 28.12 -23.59 -9.07
CA GLY A 2 28.13 -22.23 -8.52
C GLY A 2 28.42 -22.33 -7.02
N ASP A 3 29.38 -21.55 -6.55
CA ASP A 3 29.65 -21.38 -5.12
C ASP A 3 28.34 -20.97 -4.45
N ILE A 4 27.88 -21.80 -3.50
CA ILE A 4 26.80 -21.41 -2.59
C ILE A 4 27.43 -20.37 -1.67
N GLN A 5 27.26 -19.08 -2.00
CA GLN A 5 27.71 -17.98 -1.16
C GLN A 5 27.10 -18.15 0.25
N SER A 6 27.95 -18.08 1.26
CA SER A 6 27.51 -18.24 2.65
C SER A 6 26.63 -17.08 3.08
N LYS A 7 25.47 -17.40 3.65
CA LYS A 7 24.61 -16.42 4.34
C LYS A 7 25.06 -16.12 5.77
N LEU A 8 26.10 -16.81 6.25
CA LEU A 8 26.65 -16.62 7.59
C LEU A 8 27.80 -15.61 7.53
N VAL A 9 27.76 -14.60 8.39
CA VAL A 9 28.79 -13.57 8.54
C VAL A 9 29.13 -13.41 10.02
N SER A 10 30.36 -12.98 10.34
CA SER A 10 30.65 -12.58 11.71
C SER A 10 30.02 -11.24 12.05
N GLY A 11 29.69 -11.03 13.33
CA GLY A 11 29.18 -9.75 13.80
C GLY A 11 30.12 -8.59 13.47
N LEU A 12 31.45 -8.81 13.53
CA LEU A 12 32.44 -7.80 13.13
C LEU A 12 32.36 -7.43 11.65
N GLN A 13 32.18 -8.39 10.75
CA GLN A 13 32.03 -8.11 9.31
C GLN A 13 30.75 -7.30 9.05
N LEU A 14 29.65 -7.68 9.68
CA LEU A 14 28.37 -6.96 9.53
C LEU A 14 28.44 -5.56 10.14
N TRP A 15 29.13 -5.38 11.26
CA TRP A 15 29.38 -4.09 11.88
C TRP A 15 30.20 -3.17 10.97
N GLN A 16 31.27 -3.69 10.33
CA GLN A 16 32.09 -2.94 9.36
C GLN A 16 31.24 -2.51 8.15
N TRP A 17 30.46 -3.43 7.62
CA TRP A 17 29.54 -3.16 6.52
C TRP A 17 28.54 -2.05 6.89
N ARG A 18 27.88 -2.14 8.04
CA ARG A 18 26.94 -1.13 8.55
C ARG A 18 27.57 0.27 8.59
N HIS A 19 28.77 0.39 9.14
CA HIS A 19 29.44 1.70 9.25
C HIS A 19 29.80 2.28 7.89
N GLN A 20 30.22 1.45 6.95
CA GLN A 20 30.47 1.90 5.59
C GLN A 20 29.16 2.29 4.88
N ALA A 21 28.11 1.51 5.03
CA ALA A 21 26.80 1.78 4.46
C ALA A 21 26.18 3.09 4.97
N ILE A 22 26.28 3.37 6.27
CA ILE A 22 25.84 4.65 6.87
C ILE A 22 26.64 5.83 6.28
N LYS A 23 27.95 5.69 6.19
CA LYS A 23 28.81 6.77 5.66
C LYS A 23 28.51 7.07 4.19
N THR A 24 28.21 6.04 3.38
CA THR A 24 27.86 6.23 1.97
C THR A 24 26.44 6.77 1.80
N ALA A 25 25.51 6.41 2.69
CA ALA A 25 24.18 6.99 2.74
C ALA A 25 24.22 8.51 2.94
N ASP A 26 24.95 8.97 3.95
CA ASP A 26 25.14 10.41 4.23
C ASP A 26 25.69 11.18 3.03
N ALA A 27 26.54 10.55 2.22
CA ALA A 27 27.16 11.16 1.04
C ALA A 27 26.23 11.20 -0.19
N THR A 28 25.12 10.47 -0.18
CA THR A 28 24.21 10.28 -1.35
C THR A 28 22.78 10.74 -1.09
N ASP A 29 22.52 11.47 -0.02
CA ASP A 29 21.17 11.92 0.36
C ASP A 29 20.17 10.77 0.54
N VAL A 30 20.67 9.65 1.07
CA VAL A 30 19.85 8.51 1.51
C VAL A 30 19.79 8.51 3.03
N PRO A 31 18.61 8.36 3.66
CA PRO A 31 18.51 8.38 5.12
C PRO A 31 19.35 7.25 5.76
N PRO A 32 20.34 7.55 6.63
CA PRO A 32 21.16 6.52 7.30
C PRO A 32 20.33 5.51 8.12
N ALA A 33 19.16 5.94 8.60
CA ALA A 33 18.24 5.07 9.34
C ALA A 33 17.74 3.86 8.51
N GLU A 34 17.79 3.95 7.19
CA GLU A 34 17.44 2.84 6.32
C GLU A 34 18.39 1.64 6.46
N VAL A 35 19.68 1.89 6.79
CA VAL A 35 20.66 0.83 7.04
C VAL A 35 20.26 -0.01 8.25
N ASP A 36 19.86 0.63 9.34
CA ASP A 36 19.45 -0.08 10.55
C ASP A 36 18.14 -0.84 10.34
N TRP A 37 17.19 -0.26 9.61
CA TRP A 37 15.97 -0.96 9.25
C TRP A 37 16.25 -2.17 8.34
N LEU A 38 17.11 -2.00 7.32
CA LEU A 38 17.54 -3.07 6.43
C LEU A 38 18.17 -4.23 7.22
N LEU A 39 19.09 -3.94 8.14
CA LEU A 39 19.72 -4.96 8.99
C LEU A 39 18.73 -5.62 9.96
N GLY A 40 17.77 -4.88 10.48
CA GLY A 40 16.68 -5.44 11.26
C GLY A 40 15.90 -6.52 10.49
N GLU A 41 15.64 -6.25 9.21
CA GLU A 41 14.88 -7.18 8.37
C GLU A 41 15.71 -8.35 7.85
N VAL A 42 16.94 -8.10 7.34
CA VAL A 42 17.74 -9.14 6.66
C VAL A 42 18.60 -9.97 7.62
N ALA A 43 18.94 -9.45 8.81
CA ALA A 43 19.77 -10.12 9.81
C ALA A 43 19.03 -10.41 11.12
N GLY A 44 17.77 -9.99 11.24
CA GLY A 44 16.98 -10.20 12.47
C GLY A 44 17.51 -9.40 13.67
N LEU A 45 18.28 -8.32 13.44
CA LEU A 45 18.83 -7.53 14.54
C LEU A 45 17.75 -6.62 15.13
N ASP A 46 17.56 -6.70 16.44
CA ASP A 46 16.65 -5.80 17.13
C ASP A 46 17.24 -4.38 17.30
N ARG A 47 16.35 -3.41 17.61
CA ARG A 47 16.76 -2.00 17.79
C ARG A 47 17.79 -1.81 18.89
N LEU A 48 17.79 -2.66 19.94
CA LEU A 48 18.72 -2.56 21.04
C LEU A 48 20.12 -3.02 20.63
N ALA A 49 20.19 -4.17 19.92
CA ALA A 49 21.44 -4.69 19.38
C ALA A 49 22.10 -3.71 18.40
N LEU A 50 21.28 -3.08 17.51
CA LEU A 50 21.75 -2.06 16.57
C LEU A 50 22.25 -0.78 17.28
N ARG A 51 21.50 -0.30 18.28
CA ARG A 51 21.84 0.92 19.04
C ARG A 51 23.09 0.74 19.91
N LEU A 52 23.23 -0.41 20.56
CA LEU A 52 24.37 -0.73 21.43
C LEU A 52 25.53 -1.38 20.67
N GLU A 53 25.35 -1.68 19.39
CA GLU A 53 26.30 -2.39 18.53
C GLU A 53 26.77 -3.73 19.12
N SER A 54 25.96 -4.34 20.00
CA SER A 54 26.31 -5.56 20.70
C SER A 54 26.47 -6.78 19.78
N PHE A 55 25.85 -6.73 18.59
CA PHE A 55 25.99 -7.77 17.57
C PHE A 55 27.43 -7.88 17.00
N LYS A 56 28.27 -6.85 17.19
CA LYS A 56 29.68 -6.84 16.73
C LYS A 56 30.49 -8.03 17.26
N ASP A 57 30.20 -8.43 18.49
CA ASP A 57 30.91 -9.51 19.16
C ASP A 57 30.28 -10.88 18.95
N TRP A 58 29.19 -10.97 18.16
CA TRP A 58 28.56 -12.25 17.86
C TRP A 58 29.44 -13.04 16.88
N PRO A 59 29.66 -14.35 17.14
CA PRO A 59 30.53 -15.17 16.30
C PRO A 59 29.96 -15.34 14.88
N GLU A 60 28.66 -15.52 14.78
CA GLU A 60 27.94 -15.74 13.52
C GLU A 60 26.56 -15.07 13.56
N ILE A 61 26.15 -14.52 12.42
CA ILE A 61 24.83 -13.94 12.15
C ILE A 61 24.38 -14.52 10.81
N GLU A 62 23.18 -15.09 10.78
CA GLU A 62 22.56 -15.56 9.54
C GLU A 62 21.82 -14.42 8.86
N LEU A 63 22.15 -14.17 7.59
CA LEU A 63 21.46 -13.21 6.74
C LEU A 63 20.42 -13.91 5.85
N GLN A 64 19.38 -13.22 5.45
CA GLN A 64 18.41 -13.75 4.48
C GLN A 64 19.04 -13.95 3.09
N LEU A 65 20.09 -13.17 2.75
CA LEU A 65 20.86 -13.23 1.51
C LEU A 65 22.35 -13.07 1.81
N PRO A 66 23.27 -13.50 0.93
CA PRO A 66 24.71 -13.29 1.09
C PRO A 66 25.06 -11.80 1.26
N LEU A 67 26.12 -11.50 2.03
CA LEU A 67 26.54 -10.11 2.27
C LEU A 67 26.95 -9.39 0.98
N GLU A 68 27.50 -10.08 0.01
CA GLU A 68 27.87 -9.51 -1.29
C GLU A 68 26.61 -9.08 -2.10
N ASP A 69 25.55 -9.87 -2.04
CA ASP A 69 24.27 -9.54 -2.69
C ASP A 69 23.62 -8.35 -1.96
N LEU A 70 23.70 -8.32 -0.62
CA LEU A 70 23.23 -7.18 0.17
C LEU A 70 23.98 -5.90 -0.21
N GLU A 71 25.31 -5.97 -0.37
CA GLU A 71 26.13 -4.83 -0.82
C GLU A 71 25.70 -4.35 -2.20
N GLN A 72 25.50 -5.28 -3.17
CA GLN A 72 25.05 -4.92 -4.51
C GLN A 72 23.67 -4.22 -4.49
N LEU A 73 22.72 -4.73 -3.72
CA LEU A 73 21.41 -4.11 -3.56
C LEU A 73 21.50 -2.74 -2.87
N TRP A 74 22.41 -2.61 -1.87
CA TRP A 74 22.66 -1.33 -1.24
C TRP A 74 23.26 -0.31 -2.21
N GLN A 75 24.21 -0.71 -3.06
CA GLN A 75 24.74 0.17 -4.11
C GLN A 75 23.64 0.61 -5.08
N ARG A 76 22.69 -0.27 -5.42
CA ARG A 76 21.53 0.12 -6.23
C ARG A 76 20.62 1.12 -5.49
N ARG A 77 20.46 0.98 -4.16
CA ARG A 77 19.75 1.99 -3.34
C ARG A 77 20.40 3.35 -3.45
N LEU A 78 21.72 3.42 -3.37
CA LEU A 78 22.49 4.66 -3.41
C LEU A 78 22.46 5.33 -4.79
N HIS A 79 22.66 4.56 -5.86
CA HIS A 79 22.91 5.09 -7.20
C HIS A 79 21.68 5.06 -8.12
N GLU A 80 20.86 4.03 -8.02
CA GLU A 80 19.64 3.87 -8.81
C GLU A 80 18.40 4.33 -8.04
N ARG A 81 18.54 4.70 -6.76
CA ARG A 81 17.44 5.08 -5.87
C ARG A 81 16.40 3.96 -5.69
N LEU A 82 16.83 2.69 -5.77
CA LEU A 82 15.95 1.54 -5.53
C LEU A 82 15.34 1.64 -4.12
N PRO A 83 14.01 1.61 -3.96
CA PRO A 83 13.38 1.66 -2.64
C PRO A 83 13.90 0.56 -1.71
N VAL A 84 14.26 0.92 -0.49
CA VAL A 84 14.77 -0.04 0.49
C VAL A 84 13.73 -1.12 0.81
N GLN A 85 12.44 -0.80 0.72
CA GLN A 85 11.32 -1.74 0.87
C GLN A 85 11.36 -2.85 -0.20
N TYR A 86 11.79 -2.53 -1.42
CA TYR A 86 11.96 -3.54 -2.48
C TYR A 86 13.20 -4.41 -2.27
N ILE A 87 14.24 -3.87 -1.62
CA ILE A 87 15.41 -4.66 -1.23
C ILE A 87 15.03 -5.70 -0.18
N VAL A 88 14.27 -5.28 0.82
CA VAL A 88 13.82 -6.13 1.93
C VAL A 88 12.66 -7.03 1.51
N GLY A 89 11.87 -6.61 0.52
CA GLY A 89 10.67 -7.30 0.05
C GLY A 89 9.45 -7.12 0.94
N VAL A 90 9.51 -6.27 1.97
CA VAL A 90 8.39 -6.00 2.89
C VAL A 90 8.35 -4.54 3.31
N THR A 91 7.19 -4.11 3.81
CA THR A 91 7.00 -2.81 4.48
C THR A 91 6.03 -2.95 5.66
N PRO A 92 6.23 -2.23 6.77
CA PRO A 92 5.21 -2.14 7.81
C PRO A 92 4.03 -1.29 7.33
N TRP A 93 2.82 -1.72 7.62
CA TRP A 93 1.60 -0.95 7.38
C TRP A 93 0.55 -1.32 8.43
N ARG A 94 0.09 -0.34 9.22
CA ARG A 94 -0.69 -0.58 10.45
C ARG A 94 0.07 -1.56 11.37
N HIS A 95 -0.55 -2.69 11.66
CA HIS A 95 0.07 -3.77 12.45
C HIS A 95 0.48 -4.97 11.57
N PHE A 96 0.48 -4.80 10.27
CA PHE A 96 0.88 -5.82 9.31
C PHE A 96 2.32 -5.63 8.84
N LYS A 97 2.94 -6.71 8.42
CA LYS A 97 4.14 -6.74 7.59
C LYS A 97 3.70 -7.16 6.19
N ILE A 98 3.69 -6.20 5.27
CA ILE A 98 3.17 -6.36 3.91
C ILE A 98 4.32 -6.67 2.96
N ALA A 99 4.24 -7.77 2.24
CA ALA A 99 5.17 -8.06 1.14
C ALA A 99 4.95 -7.06 -0.01
N VAL A 100 6.06 -6.57 -0.55
CA VAL A 100 6.09 -5.62 -1.67
C VAL A 100 7.17 -5.99 -2.67
N SER A 101 6.97 -5.60 -3.91
CA SER A 101 7.94 -5.70 -5.01
C SER A 101 7.66 -4.57 -6.01
N SER A 102 8.47 -4.45 -7.05
CA SER A 102 8.24 -3.49 -8.14
C SER A 102 6.92 -3.69 -8.91
N ALA A 103 6.16 -4.74 -8.60
CA ALA A 103 4.83 -4.98 -9.17
C ALA A 103 3.73 -4.16 -8.48
N VAL A 104 3.97 -3.56 -7.31
CA VAL A 104 2.97 -2.86 -6.51
C VAL A 104 3.49 -1.53 -5.98
N LEU A 105 2.59 -0.57 -5.83
CA LEU A 105 2.86 0.64 -5.05
C LEU A 105 3.20 0.24 -3.60
N ILE A 106 4.26 0.83 -3.03
CA ILE A 106 4.55 0.67 -1.61
C ILE A 106 3.43 1.34 -0.80
N PRO A 107 2.68 0.61 0.05
CA PRO A 107 1.59 1.21 0.82
C PRO A 107 2.06 2.40 1.66
N ARG A 108 1.34 3.52 1.54
CA ARG A 108 1.68 4.75 2.27
C ARG A 108 1.04 4.76 3.66
N PRO A 109 1.71 5.37 4.66
CA PRO A 109 1.12 5.51 6.01
C PRO A 109 -0.21 6.26 6.01
N GLU A 110 -0.36 7.29 5.16
CA GLU A 110 -1.59 8.09 5.05
C GLU A 110 -2.79 7.23 4.67
N THR A 111 -2.60 6.26 3.77
CA THR A 111 -3.62 5.31 3.29
C THR A 111 -4.23 4.48 4.44
N GLU A 112 -3.53 4.33 5.56
CA GLU A 112 -4.04 3.64 6.75
C GLU A 112 -5.36 4.23 7.26
N SER A 113 -5.55 5.54 7.08
CA SER A 113 -6.74 6.27 7.50
C SER A 113 -8.01 5.81 6.80
N LEU A 114 -7.91 5.26 5.58
CA LEU A 114 -9.07 4.69 4.87
C LEU A 114 -9.75 3.59 5.68
N ILE A 115 -9.00 2.80 6.43
CA ILE A 115 -9.56 1.71 7.24
C ILE A 115 -10.37 2.25 8.42
N ASP A 116 -9.86 3.30 9.08
CA ASP A 116 -10.54 3.92 10.21
C ASP A 116 -11.79 4.69 9.75
N LEU A 117 -11.70 5.37 8.60
CA LEU A 117 -12.84 6.02 7.96
C LEU A 117 -13.92 5.03 7.54
N ALA A 118 -13.55 3.89 6.93
CA ALA A 118 -14.49 2.82 6.59
C ALA A 118 -15.21 2.27 7.82
N LEU A 119 -14.49 2.06 8.94
CA LEU A 119 -15.06 1.62 10.19
C LEU A 119 -16.04 2.66 10.75
N ALA A 120 -15.64 3.93 10.79
CA ALA A 120 -16.46 5.05 11.28
C ALA A 120 -17.72 5.23 10.42
N ALA A 121 -17.60 5.15 9.08
CA ALA A 121 -18.71 5.27 8.15
C ALA A 121 -19.81 4.21 8.37
N THR A 122 -19.44 3.04 8.88
CA THR A 122 -20.40 1.96 9.15
C THR A 122 -21.01 2.00 10.54
N ALA A 123 -20.41 2.70 11.50
CA ALA A 123 -20.79 2.66 12.90
C ALA A 123 -22.20 3.24 13.18
N SER A 124 -22.61 4.27 12.42
CA SER A 124 -23.90 4.94 12.55
C SER A 124 -24.97 4.42 11.59
N SER A 125 -24.61 3.45 10.73
CA SER A 125 -25.53 2.94 9.70
C SER A 125 -26.63 2.08 10.31
N GLN A 126 -27.90 2.40 9.96
CA GLN A 126 -29.08 1.62 10.31
C GLN A 126 -29.56 0.72 9.14
N THR A 127 -28.73 0.50 8.13
CA THR A 127 -29.09 -0.35 6.99
C THR A 127 -29.26 -1.80 7.40
N THR A 128 -30.17 -2.50 6.72
CA THR A 128 -30.39 -3.95 6.91
C THR A 128 -30.12 -4.68 5.59
N PRO A 129 -29.17 -5.62 5.54
CA PRO A 129 -28.22 -5.99 6.61
C PRO A 129 -27.22 -4.85 6.93
N PRO A 130 -26.51 -4.90 8.10
CA PRO A 130 -25.51 -3.90 8.46
C PRO A 130 -24.41 -3.75 7.40
N LEU A 131 -23.86 -2.55 7.25
CA LEU A 131 -22.79 -2.30 6.26
C LEU A 131 -21.50 -3.10 6.55
N GLN A 132 -21.24 -3.46 7.80
CA GLN A 132 -20.12 -4.31 8.21
C GLN A 132 -20.23 -5.77 7.72
N GLN A 133 -21.34 -6.10 7.05
CA GLN A 133 -21.58 -7.42 6.46
C GLN A 133 -21.75 -7.30 4.95
N GLY A 134 -21.75 -8.44 4.26
CA GLY A 134 -21.95 -8.48 2.81
C GLY A 134 -20.64 -8.24 2.03
N HIS A 135 -20.76 -7.60 0.88
CA HIS A 135 -19.65 -7.43 -0.04
C HIS A 135 -18.99 -6.05 0.13
N TRP A 136 -17.68 -6.02 0.18
CA TRP A 136 -16.86 -4.81 0.09
C TRP A 136 -15.89 -4.95 -1.08
N ALA A 137 -15.57 -3.85 -1.74
CA ALA A 137 -14.58 -3.82 -2.81
C ALA A 137 -13.37 -2.97 -2.40
N ASP A 138 -12.17 -3.48 -2.69
CA ASP A 138 -10.91 -2.75 -2.75
C ASP A 138 -10.51 -2.69 -4.23
N LEU A 139 -10.65 -1.52 -4.85
CA LEU A 139 -10.46 -1.32 -6.28
C LEU A 139 -9.10 -0.69 -6.54
N GLY A 140 -8.24 -1.39 -7.30
CA GLY A 140 -6.82 -1.07 -7.41
C GLY A 140 -6.07 -1.54 -6.16
N THR A 141 -6.22 -2.83 -5.82
CA THR A 141 -5.78 -3.36 -4.52
C THR A 141 -4.26 -3.36 -4.32
N GLY A 142 -3.48 -3.35 -5.40
CA GLY A 142 -2.01 -3.34 -5.34
C GLY A 142 -1.47 -4.48 -4.49
N SER A 143 -0.79 -4.15 -3.39
CA SER A 143 -0.26 -5.12 -2.42
C SER A 143 -1.34 -5.81 -1.56
N GLY A 144 -2.60 -5.40 -1.66
CA GLY A 144 -3.70 -5.90 -0.85
C GLY A 144 -3.85 -5.21 0.50
N ALA A 145 -3.09 -4.15 0.81
CA ALA A 145 -3.07 -3.52 2.12
C ALA A 145 -4.46 -3.08 2.60
N ILE A 146 -5.24 -2.40 1.74
CA ILE A 146 -6.61 -1.97 2.06
C ILE A 146 -7.53 -3.19 2.24
N ALA A 147 -7.50 -4.16 1.31
CA ALA A 147 -8.31 -5.39 1.42
C ALA A 147 -8.07 -6.14 2.73
N LEU A 148 -6.80 -6.25 3.14
CA LEU A 148 -6.41 -6.88 4.42
C LEU A 148 -6.93 -6.09 5.62
N GLY A 149 -6.81 -4.77 5.59
CA GLY A 149 -7.36 -3.87 6.61
C GLY A 149 -8.87 -4.04 6.74
N LEU A 150 -9.61 -4.01 5.63
CA LEU A 150 -11.06 -4.22 5.59
C LEU A 150 -11.46 -5.61 6.10
N ALA A 151 -10.78 -6.67 5.68
CA ALA A 151 -11.04 -8.03 6.15
C ALA A 151 -10.83 -8.18 7.67
N LYS A 152 -9.90 -7.42 8.24
CA LYS A 152 -9.63 -7.42 9.68
C LYS A 152 -10.70 -6.73 10.48
N ILE A 153 -11.18 -5.54 10.02
CA ILE A 153 -12.19 -4.76 10.76
C ILE A 153 -13.63 -5.24 10.52
N PHE A 154 -13.90 -5.90 9.39
CA PHE A 154 -15.22 -6.43 9.04
C PHE A 154 -15.22 -7.97 8.98
N PRO A 155 -15.20 -8.66 10.12
CA PRO A 155 -15.04 -10.11 10.17
C PRO A 155 -16.19 -10.91 9.51
N GLN A 156 -17.30 -10.29 9.17
CA GLN A 156 -18.45 -10.91 8.51
C GLN A 156 -18.63 -10.49 7.04
N ALA A 157 -17.75 -9.62 6.51
CA ALA A 157 -17.78 -9.20 5.12
C ALA A 157 -16.95 -10.13 4.22
N ILE A 158 -17.26 -10.16 2.94
CA ILE A 158 -16.44 -10.71 1.86
C ILE A 158 -15.79 -9.54 1.13
N ILE A 159 -14.46 -9.52 1.09
CA ILE A 159 -13.71 -8.46 0.44
C ILE A 159 -13.36 -8.91 -0.98
N HIS A 160 -13.71 -8.10 -1.98
CA HIS A 160 -13.31 -8.29 -3.37
C HIS A 160 -12.15 -7.36 -3.67
N ALA A 161 -10.96 -7.92 -3.78
CA ALA A 161 -9.72 -7.21 -4.10
C ALA A 161 -9.50 -7.29 -5.61
N VAL A 162 -9.67 -6.17 -6.29
CA VAL A 162 -9.58 -6.07 -7.75
C VAL A 162 -8.33 -5.31 -8.14
N ASP A 163 -7.57 -5.85 -9.10
CA ASP A 163 -6.47 -5.16 -9.74
C ASP A 163 -6.37 -5.54 -11.21
N TYR A 164 -5.85 -4.61 -12.01
CA TYR A 164 -5.56 -4.85 -13.42
C TYR A 164 -4.35 -5.76 -13.60
N SER A 165 -3.33 -5.62 -12.72
CA SER A 165 -2.08 -6.38 -12.74
C SER A 165 -2.24 -7.73 -12.06
N SER A 166 -1.95 -8.81 -12.79
CA SER A 166 -1.85 -10.17 -12.24
C SER A 166 -0.70 -10.30 -11.24
N GLU A 167 0.38 -9.57 -11.45
CA GLU A 167 1.54 -9.54 -10.57
C GLU A 167 1.20 -8.87 -9.23
N ALA A 168 0.43 -7.79 -9.26
CA ALA A 168 -0.08 -7.16 -8.04
C ALA A 168 -0.97 -8.11 -7.25
N LEU A 169 -1.91 -8.81 -7.92
CA LEU A 169 -2.77 -9.80 -7.28
C LEU A 169 -1.99 -10.98 -6.69
N ALA A 170 -0.87 -11.38 -7.29
CA ALA A 170 -0.01 -12.41 -6.72
C ALA A 170 0.60 -11.95 -5.38
N ILE A 171 1.07 -10.70 -5.30
CA ILE A 171 1.56 -10.10 -4.04
C ILE A 171 0.44 -9.96 -3.01
N ALA A 172 -0.73 -9.47 -3.41
CA ALA A 172 -1.89 -9.34 -2.51
C ALA A 172 -2.34 -10.69 -1.95
N SER A 173 -2.36 -11.73 -2.78
CA SER A 173 -2.69 -13.10 -2.37
C SER A 173 -1.65 -13.69 -1.41
N LEU A 174 -0.35 -13.45 -1.67
CA LEU A 174 0.73 -13.82 -0.75
C LEU A 174 0.54 -13.17 0.63
N ASN A 175 0.22 -11.88 0.65
CA ASN A 175 -0.04 -11.13 1.88
C ASN A 175 -1.25 -11.68 2.65
N ALA A 176 -2.34 -11.98 1.96
CA ALA A 176 -3.51 -12.58 2.58
C ALA A 176 -3.22 -13.97 3.17
N ASN A 177 -2.40 -14.78 2.48
CA ASN A 177 -1.97 -16.08 2.96
C ASN A 177 -1.12 -15.95 4.23
N ASN A 178 -0.14 -15.05 4.22
CA ASN A 178 0.75 -14.79 5.38
C ASN A 178 -0.03 -14.35 6.62
N LEU A 179 -1.15 -13.63 6.43
CA LEU A 179 -2.00 -13.12 7.50
C LEU A 179 -3.21 -14.01 7.79
N GLN A 180 -3.34 -15.17 7.14
CA GLN A 180 -4.45 -16.11 7.29
C GLN A 180 -5.83 -15.50 7.00
N LEU A 181 -5.91 -14.63 5.99
CA LEU A 181 -7.13 -13.94 5.56
C LEU A 181 -7.66 -14.39 4.19
N THR A 182 -7.08 -15.45 3.60
CA THR A 182 -7.39 -15.91 2.24
C THR A 182 -8.87 -16.29 2.08
N ASP A 183 -9.49 -16.86 3.09
CA ASP A 183 -10.91 -17.25 3.04
C ASP A 183 -11.86 -16.05 3.01
N ARG A 184 -11.38 -14.86 3.35
CA ARG A 184 -12.15 -13.64 3.50
C ARG A 184 -12.03 -12.70 2.29
N ILE A 185 -11.03 -12.93 1.43
CA ILE A 185 -10.69 -12.05 0.31
C ILE A 185 -10.82 -12.83 -1.00
N ARG A 186 -11.48 -12.23 -1.97
CA ARG A 186 -11.62 -12.74 -3.34
C ARG A 186 -10.78 -11.87 -4.26
N PHE A 187 -9.68 -12.39 -4.76
CA PHE A 187 -8.79 -11.72 -5.71
C PHE A 187 -9.34 -11.89 -7.11
N VAL A 188 -9.55 -10.79 -7.83
CA VAL A 188 -10.18 -10.81 -9.16
C VAL A 188 -9.38 -9.86 -10.08
N GLN A 189 -8.90 -10.40 -11.20
CA GLN A 189 -8.22 -9.59 -12.19
C GLN A 189 -9.23 -8.87 -13.08
N GLY A 190 -9.00 -7.59 -13.32
CA GLY A 190 -9.79 -6.77 -14.23
C GLY A 190 -9.73 -5.28 -13.91
N SER A 191 -10.45 -4.49 -14.69
CA SER A 191 -10.52 -3.05 -14.55
C SER A 191 -11.68 -2.67 -13.64
N TRP A 192 -11.35 -2.10 -12.48
CA TRP A 192 -12.31 -1.54 -11.54
C TRP A 192 -13.48 -2.49 -11.21
N TRP A 193 -14.70 -2.10 -11.56
CA TRP A 193 -15.93 -2.86 -11.31
C TRP A 193 -16.26 -3.92 -12.35
N GLU A 194 -15.60 -3.93 -13.52
CA GLU A 194 -15.95 -4.82 -14.63
C GLU A 194 -16.05 -6.30 -14.24
N PRO A 195 -15.07 -6.88 -13.51
CA PRO A 195 -15.12 -8.30 -13.17
C PRO A 195 -16.19 -8.64 -12.13
N LEU A 196 -16.81 -7.62 -11.50
CA LEU A 196 -17.82 -7.77 -10.46
C LEU A 196 -19.25 -7.54 -10.96
N ALA A 197 -19.48 -7.56 -12.28
CA ALA A 197 -20.77 -7.25 -12.92
C ALA A 197 -21.96 -8.08 -12.41
N SER A 198 -21.74 -9.30 -11.93
CA SER A 198 -22.78 -10.16 -11.35
C SER A 198 -23.24 -9.73 -9.95
N LEU A 199 -22.51 -8.83 -9.30
CA LEU A 199 -22.78 -8.36 -7.94
C LEU A 199 -23.31 -6.91 -7.89
N LYS A 200 -23.81 -6.37 -9.00
CA LYS A 200 -24.41 -5.02 -9.05
C LYS A 200 -25.47 -4.84 -7.97
N GLY A 201 -25.43 -3.70 -7.28
CA GLY A 201 -26.37 -3.35 -6.22
C GLY A 201 -26.19 -4.11 -4.90
N GLN A 202 -25.12 -4.90 -4.73
CA GLN A 202 -24.92 -5.75 -3.55
C GLN A 202 -23.80 -5.28 -2.61
N PHE A 203 -22.98 -4.31 -3.02
CA PHE A 203 -21.85 -3.87 -2.22
C PHE A 203 -22.25 -2.96 -1.07
N SER A 204 -21.81 -3.30 0.13
CA SER A 204 -21.94 -2.47 1.35
C SER A 204 -20.99 -1.28 1.31
N GLY A 205 -19.88 -1.40 0.60
CA GLY A 205 -18.95 -0.30 0.40
C GLY A 205 -17.85 -0.63 -0.60
N MET A 206 -17.21 0.42 -1.06
CA MET A 206 -15.97 0.36 -1.81
C MET A 206 -14.94 1.29 -1.19
N VAL A 207 -13.69 0.86 -1.23
CA VAL A 207 -12.53 1.68 -0.87
C VAL A 207 -11.54 1.60 -2.01
N SER A 208 -10.86 2.69 -2.32
CA SER A 208 -9.81 2.73 -3.33
C SER A 208 -8.75 3.78 -2.97
N ASN A 209 -7.50 3.47 -3.27
CA ASN A 209 -6.45 4.46 -3.48
C ASN A 209 -6.12 4.45 -4.98
N PRO A 210 -6.90 5.16 -5.81
CA PRO A 210 -6.72 5.11 -7.27
C PRO A 210 -5.53 5.95 -7.71
N PRO A 211 -4.98 5.72 -8.91
CA PRO A 211 -4.02 6.64 -9.51
C PRO A 211 -4.62 8.05 -9.61
N TYR A 212 -3.92 9.04 -9.03
CA TYR A 212 -4.42 10.43 -8.93
C TYR A 212 -3.38 11.48 -9.32
N ILE A 213 -2.19 11.09 -9.77
CA ILE A 213 -1.12 12.04 -10.12
C ILE A 213 -1.30 12.48 -11.58
N PRO A 214 -1.31 13.79 -11.87
CA PRO A 214 -1.33 14.27 -13.25
C PRO A 214 -0.13 13.74 -14.04
N THR A 215 -0.35 13.25 -15.25
CA THR A 215 0.70 12.66 -16.11
C THR A 215 1.92 13.57 -16.23
N SER A 216 1.71 14.90 -16.38
CA SER A 216 2.79 15.88 -16.49
C SER A 216 3.63 16.05 -15.21
N THR A 217 3.12 15.62 -14.07
CA THR A 217 3.78 15.72 -12.75
C THR A 217 4.64 14.50 -12.44
N LEU A 218 4.39 13.35 -13.06
CA LEU A 218 5.12 12.11 -12.81
C LEU A 218 6.65 12.27 -12.84
N PRO A 219 7.26 12.96 -13.82
CA PRO A 219 8.71 13.15 -13.88
C PRO A 219 9.29 13.98 -12.72
N THR A 220 8.45 14.67 -11.94
CA THR A 220 8.88 15.49 -10.80
C THR A 220 8.83 14.74 -9.46
N LEU A 221 8.34 13.52 -9.47
CA LEU A 221 8.30 12.66 -8.28
C LEU A 221 9.71 12.30 -7.82
N GLN A 222 9.82 11.86 -6.57
CA GLN A 222 11.08 11.31 -6.06
C GLN A 222 11.57 10.19 -6.99
N PRO A 223 12.88 10.08 -7.23
CA PRO A 223 13.44 9.05 -8.11
C PRO A 223 13.03 7.62 -7.73
N GLU A 224 12.90 7.35 -6.43
CA GLU A 224 12.41 6.08 -5.89
C GLU A 224 11.03 5.70 -6.45
N VAL A 225 10.14 6.68 -6.53
CA VAL A 225 8.77 6.50 -7.02
C VAL A 225 8.77 6.42 -8.53
N PHE A 226 9.33 7.45 -9.20
CA PHE A 226 9.27 7.56 -10.64
C PHE A 226 9.96 6.42 -11.40
N HIS A 227 11.12 5.94 -10.90
CA HIS A 227 11.90 4.92 -11.61
C HIS A 227 11.52 3.48 -11.23
N HIS A 228 10.91 3.26 -10.06
CA HIS A 228 10.78 1.92 -9.51
C HIS A 228 9.35 1.49 -9.20
N GLU A 229 8.44 2.43 -8.90
CA GLU A 229 7.04 2.07 -8.65
C GLU A 229 6.25 2.00 -9.97
N PRO A 230 5.21 1.14 -10.07
CA PRO A 230 4.50 0.97 -11.33
C PRO A 230 3.71 2.24 -11.69
N HIS A 231 4.00 2.81 -12.86
CA HIS A 231 3.32 4.03 -13.34
C HIS A 231 1.80 3.86 -13.44
N LEU A 232 1.33 2.63 -13.71
CA LEU A 232 -0.10 2.31 -13.71
C LEU A 232 -0.79 2.62 -12.36
N ALA A 233 -0.04 2.56 -11.25
CA ALA A 233 -0.55 2.87 -9.92
C ALA A 233 -0.44 4.37 -9.56
N LEU A 234 0.17 5.19 -10.43
CA LEU A 234 0.45 6.60 -10.17
C LEU A 234 -0.35 7.53 -11.09
N ASP A 235 -0.40 7.20 -12.39
CA ASP A 235 -0.90 8.08 -13.44
C ASP A 235 -2.44 8.16 -13.44
N GLY A 236 -2.96 9.30 -12.99
CA GLY A 236 -4.39 9.61 -12.97
C GLY A 236 -4.88 10.36 -14.22
N GLY A 237 -4.08 10.44 -15.29
CA GLY A 237 -4.43 11.16 -16.52
C GLY A 237 -4.01 12.63 -16.51
N ALA A 238 -4.58 13.41 -17.42
CA ALA A 238 -4.13 14.77 -17.70
C ALA A 238 -4.17 15.70 -16.47
N ASP A 239 -5.19 15.59 -15.65
CA ASP A 239 -5.38 16.37 -14.41
C ASP A 239 -5.38 15.51 -13.13
N GLY A 240 -5.08 14.21 -13.26
CA GLY A 240 -5.01 13.28 -12.14
C GLY A 240 -6.38 12.78 -11.65
N LEU A 241 -7.46 13.01 -12.39
CA LEU A 241 -8.82 12.71 -11.94
C LEU A 241 -9.54 11.64 -12.79
N ASP A 242 -8.91 11.08 -13.81
CA ASP A 242 -9.59 10.16 -14.74
C ASP A 242 -10.13 8.93 -14.02
N CYS A 243 -9.33 8.31 -13.17
CA CYS A 243 -9.77 7.15 -12.38
C CYS A 243 -10.86 7.53 -11.36
N ILE A 244 -10.71 8.68 -10.71
CA ILE A 244 -11.67 9.18 -9.73
C ILE A 244 -13.03 9.46 -10.38
N ARG A 245 -13.05 10.14 -11.53
CA ARG A 245 -14.28 10.38 -12.32
C ARG A 245 -14.97 9.08 -12.67
N HIS A 246 -14.21 8.10 -13.17
CA HIS A 246 -14.75 6.79 -13.51
C HIS A 246 -15.38 6.10 -12.29
N LEU A 247 -14.71 6.10 -11.14
CA LEU A 247 -15.23 5.51 -9.91
C LEU A 247 -16.49 6.23 -9.40
N ILE A 248 -16.54 7.56 -9.50
CA ILE A 248 -17.74 8.35 -9.13
C ILE A 248 -18.92 7.97 -10.02
N GLU A 249 -18.71 7.86 -11.33
CA GLU A 249 -19.76 7.58 -12.31
C GLU A 249 -20.35 6.19 -12.13
N ILE A 250 -19.51 5.17 -11.99
CA ILE A 250 -19.94 3.78 -12.12
C ILE A 250 -20.37 3.15 -10.78
N SER A 251 -19.80 3.57 -9.66
CA SER A 251 -19.98 2.91 -8.35
C SER A 251 -21.42 2.89 -7.85
N PRO A 252 -22.30 3.89 -8.15
CA PRO A 252 -23.70 3.82 -7.74
C PRO A 252 -24.45 2.60 -8.27
N THR A 253 -24.01 2.04 -9.40
CA THR A 253 -24.59 0.82 -9.99
C THR A 253 -24.28 -0.42 -9.16
N TYR A 254 -23.17 -0.43 -8.44
CA TYR A 254 -22.70 -1.59 -7.68
C TYR A 254 -23.02 -1.49 -6.18
N LEU A 255 -23.03 -0.27 -5.64
CA LEU A 255 -23.37 -0.03 -4.25
C LEU A 255 -24.86 -0.23 -4.01
N ARG A 256 -25.22 -0.87 -2.91
CA ARG A 256 -26.59 -0.88 -2.40
C ARG A 256 -26.96 0.49 -1.79
N PRO A 257 -28.25 0.82 -1.64
CA PRO A 257 -28.66 2.04 -0.95
C PRO A 257 -28.00 2.14 0.45
N GLY A 258 -27.45 3.32 0.77
CA GLY A 258 -26.66 3.56 1.98
C GLY A 258 -25.23 3.00 1.96
N GLY A 259 -24.82 2.34 0.86
CA GLY A 259 -23.47 1.81 0.70
C GLY A 259 -22.40 2.91 0.66
N VAL A 260 -21.23 2.61 1.23
CA VAL A 260 -20.10 3.54 1.37
C VAL A 260 -19.29 3.64 0.09
N TRP A 261 -18.99 4.85 -0.33
CA TRP A 261 -17.99 5.19 -1.34
C TRP A 261 -16.86 5.96 -0.65
N LEU A 262 -15.62 5.46 -0.70
CA LEU A 262 -14.49 6.04 0.02
C LEU A 262 -13.22 5.90 -0.81
N ILE A 263 -12.53 7.03 -1.06
CA ILE A 263 -11.26 7.05 -1.80
C ILE A 263 -10.21 7.93 -1.13
N GLU A 264 -8.94 7.63 -1.48
CA GLU A 264 -7.83 8.58 -1.34
C GLU A 264 -7.69 9.41 -2.61
N MET A 265 -7.22 10.67 -2.48
CA MET A 265 -6.99 11.62 -3.56
C MET A 265 -5.74 12.46 -3.27
N MET A 266 -5.19 13.12 -4.27
CA MET A 266 -4.08 14.04 -4.11
C MET A 266 -4.51 15.31 -3.36
N ALA A 267 -3.59 15.86 -2.58
CA ALA A 267 -3.76 17.18 -1.97
C ALA A 267 -4.14 18.25 -3.04
N GLY A 268 -5.18 19.03 -2.77
CA GLY A 268 -5.71 20.04 -3.68
C GLY A 268 -6.77 19.55 -4.68
N GLN A 269 -7.16 18.28 -4.67
CA GLN A 269 -8.27 17.76 -5.48
C GLN A 269 -9.63 17.78 -4.77
N ALA A 270 -9.67 18.12 -3.47
CA ALA A 270 -10.85 18.01 -2.61
C ALA A 270 -12.10 18.72 -3.17
N ASP A 271 -11.99 19.99 -3.53
CA ASP A 271 -13.11 20.78 -4.04
C ASP A 271 -13.68 20.18 -5.32
N ILE A 272 -12.81 19.75 -6.25
CA ILE A 272 -13.23 19.18 -7.53
C ILE A 272 -13.91 17.82 -7.31
N VAL A 273 -13.35 16.96 -6.46
CA VAL A 273 -13.94 15.65 -6.14
C VAL A 273 -15.29 15.82 -5.47
N GLN A 274 -15.43 16.78 -4.55
CA GLN A 274 -16.70 17.08 -3.91
C GLN A 274 -17.75 17.56 -4.92
N GLU A 275 -17.37 18.44 -5.85
CA GLU A 275 -18.25 18.92 -6.92
C GLU A 275 -18.68 17.77 -7.86
N LEU A 276 -17.75 16.89 -8.25
CA LEU A 276 -18.05 15.73 -9.09
C LEU A 276 -19.06 14.79 -8.42
N LEU A 277 -18.92 14.51 -7.11
CA LEU A 277 -19.86 13.69 -6.34
C LEU A 277 -21.24 14.35 -6.25
N GLN A 278 -21.31 15.68 -6.04
CA GLN A 278 -22.57 16.43 -6.01
C GLN A 278 -23.29 16.40 -7.36
N ASN A 279 -22.55 16.64 -8.44
CA ASN A 279 -23.09 16.69 -9.80
C ASN A 279 -23.58 15.33 -10.30
N GLN A 280 -22.99 14.22 -9.83
CA GLN A 280 -23.42 12.87 -10.17
C GLN A 280 -24.81 12.55 -9.60
N GLY A 281 -25.23 13.14 -8.49
CA GLY A 281 -26.60 13.14 -7.97
C GLY A 281 -27.07 11.87 -7.28
N CYS A 282 -26.28 10.79 -7.26
CA CYS A 282 -26.59 9.53 -6.58
C CYS A 282 -25.86 9.36 -5.23
N TYR A 283 -25.22 10.43 -4.75
CA TYR A 283 -24.50 10.42 -3.46
C TYR A 283 -25.08 11.43 -2.47
N TYR A 284 -25.05 11.08 -1.21
CA TYR A 284 -25.43 11.98 -0.12
C TYR A 284 -24.38 11.94 1.00
N ASN A 285 -24.46 12.91 1.93
CA ASN A 285 -23.54 13.05 3.06
C ASN A 285 -22.07 13.01 2.64
N ILE A 286 -21.74 13.81 1.61
CA ILE A 286 -20.40 13.92 1.05
C ILE A 286 -19.50 14.62 2.08
N GLN A 287 -18.37 14.02 2.42
CA GLN A 287 -17.44 14.51 3.43
C GLN A 287 -16.01 14.44 2.86
N ILE A 288 -15.23 15.47 3.17
CA ILE A 288 -13.79 15.49 2.92
C ILE A 288 -13.08 15.35 4.26
N HIS A 289 -12.12 14.44 4.34
CA HIS A 289 -11.36 14.18 5.56
C HIS A 289 -9.87 14.43 5.33
N PRO A 290 -9.20 15.07 6.29
CA PRO A 290 -7.75 15.23 6.25
C PRO A 290 -7.03 13.96 6.72
N ASP A 291 -5.75 13.86 6.35
CA ASP A 291 -4.80 12.95 6.97
C ASP A 291 -4.34 13.47 8.36
N LEU A 292 -3.42 12.75 9.00
CA LEU A 292 -2.90 13.13 10.31
C LEU A 292 -2.07 14.43 10.31
N ALA A 293 -1.62 14.88 9.12
CA ALA A 293 -0.95 16.17 8.93
C ALA A 293 -1.92 17.32 8.66
N GLY A 294 -3.25 17.05 8.61
CA GLY A 294 -4.27 18.03 8.32
C GLY A 294 -4.46 18.32 6.83
N ILE A 295 -3.92 17.49 5.94
CA ILE A 295 -4.04 17.65 4.50
C ILE A 295 -5.26 16.85 4.01
N GLU A 296 -6.16 17.50 3.30
CA GLU A 296 -7.35 16.86 2.71
C GLU A 296 -6.96 15.81 1.68
N ARG A 297 -7.23 14.53 2.00
CA ARG A 297 -6.83 13.38 1.19
C ARG A 297 -7.91 12.34 0.98
N PHE A 298 -9.03 12.42 1.69
CA PHE A 298 -10.04 11.36 1.61
C PHE A 298 -11.40 11.96 1.32
N ALA A 299 -12.12 11.36 0.37
CA ALA A 299 -13.49 11.69 0.06
C ALA A 299 -14.39 10.49 0.41
N LEU A 300 -15.39 10.75 1.24
CA LEU A 300 -16.40 9.81 1.72
C LEU A 300 -17.79 10.25 1.27
N ALA A 301 -18.58 9.33 0.75
CA ALA A 301 -19.98 9.55 0.42
C ALA A 301 -20.82 8.28 0.58
N TYR A 302 -22.12 8.40 0.56
CA TYR A 302 -23.05 7.27 0.64
C TYR A 302 -23.95 7.25 -0.59
N LYS A 303 -24.23 6.04 -1.10
CA LYS A 303 -25.18 5.83 -2.19
C LYS A 303 -26.61 6.11 -1.75
N SER A 304 -27.33 6.96 -2.47
CA SER A 304 -28.78 7.23 -2.30
C SER A 304 -29.65 6.02 -2.53
#